data_5cbbd8cf197f4311bc544b28c0268707
#
_entry.id   5cbbd8cf197f4311bc544b28c0268707
#
_cell.length_a   1.000
_cell.length_b   1.000
_cell.length_c   1.000
_cell.angle_alpha   90.00
_cell.angle_beta   90.00
_cell.angle_gamma   90.00
#
_symmetry.space_group_name_H-M   'P 1'
#
loop_
_entity.id
_entity.type
_entity.pdbx_description
1 polymer ?
#
loop_
_entity_poly.entity_id
_entity_poly.type
_entity_poly.pdbx_seq_one_letter_code
_entity_poly.pdbx_strand_id
1 'polypeptide(L)'
;MVAFLSRLNPTPAFPEYPGPHTVGTVDVEIPVAELPSTAATPADAAPTVSFRIFYPCQDQKESARPVRWIPSPQRPNLSAFARLLGANSRASDFFSYFPSILYYITIPAQRNAPLLSPPTTNKRWPVMIFSHGLAGNRNLYSHVCGSMASYGLVVIAMDHRDGSSPV
;
A
#
# COMPACT_ATOMS: atom_id res chain seq x y z
N MET A 1 -12.28 -17.82 23.66
CA MET A 1 -10.81 -17.90 23.77
C MET A 1 -10.08 -17.04 22.73
N VAL A 2 -10.45 -17.07 21.45
CA VAL A 2 -9.84 -16.24 20.39
C VAL A 2 -10.02 -14.73 20.67
N ALA A 3 -11.21 -14.28 21.10
CA ALA A 3 -11.47 -12.87 21.40
C ALA A 3 -10.70 -12.33 22.64
N PHE A 4 -10.25 -13.20 23.53
CA PHE A 4 -9.45 -12.80 24.69
C PHE A 4 -7.98 -12.63 24.30
N LEU A 5 -7.47 -13.48 23.44
CA LEU A 5 -6.09 -13.39 22.93
C LEU A 5 -5.88 -12.18 22.01
N SER A 6 -6.92 -11.73 21.28
CA SER A 6 -6.83 -10.51 20.48
C SER A 6 -6.68 -9.23 21.32
N ARG A 7 -7.18 -9.24 22.56
CA ARG A 7 -6.98 -8.12 23.51
C ARG A 7 -5.55 -8.05 24.08
N LEU A 8 -4.78 -9.12 23.95
CA LEU A 8 -3.39 -9.18 24.38
C LEU A 8 -2.41 -8.87 23.22
N ASN A 9 -2.91 -8.64 22.01
CA ASN A 9 -2.07 -8.26 20.88
C ASN A 9 -1.75 -6.76 20.96
N PRO A 10 -0.54 -6.34 21.34
CA PRO A 10 -0.15 -4.94 21.45
C PRO A 10 0.03 -4.28 20.08
N THR A 11 -0.13 -5.01 18.98
CA THR A 11 0.11 -4.48 17.63
C THR A 11 -1.08 -3.65 17.20
N PRO A 12 -0.91 -2.36 16.91
CA PRO A 12 -1.96 -1.53 16.36
C PRO A 12 -2.41 -2.08 15.01
N ALA A 13 -3.72 -2.07 14.77
CA ALA A 13 -4.30 -2.36 13.46
C ALA A 13 -5.07 -1.12 12.98
N PHE A 14 -5.11 -0.91 11.66
CA PHE A 14 -5.99 0.11 11.11
C PHE A 14 -7.45 -0.28 11.34
N PRO A 15 -8.34 0.70 11.60
CA PRO A 15 -9.77 0.44 11.71
C PRO A 15 -10.32 -0.08 10.37
N GLU A 16 -11.47 -0.75 10.44
CA GLU A 16 -12.19 -1.21 9.26
C GLU A 16 -12.53 -0.04 8.33
N TYR A 17 -12.61 -0.33 7.04
CA TYR A 17 -13.01 0.69 6.07
C TYR A 17 -14.51 1.01 6.19
N PRO A 18 -14.89 2.30 6.05
CA PRO A 18 -16.25 2.74 6.37
C PRO A 18 -17.28 2.44 5.28
N GLY A 19 -16.87 2.09 4.06
CA GLY A 19 -17.77 1.85 2.94
C GLY A 19 -18.37 0.44 2.92
N PRO A 20 -19.33 0.19 2.03
CA PRO A 20 -20.09 -1.06 1.98
C PRO A 20 -19.34 -2.22 1.34
N HIS A 21 -18.21 -1.97 0.65
CA HIS A 21 -17.49 -3.01 -0.06
C HIS A 21 -16.25 -3.47 0.71
N THR A 22 -16.02 -4.79 0.72
CA THR A 22 -14.73 -5.36 1.10
C THR A 22 -13.65 -4.90 0.11
N VAL A 23 -12.47 -4.62 0.61
CA VAL A 23 -11.37 -4.04 -0.18
C VAL A 23 -10.29 -5.07 -0.45
N GLY A 24 -9.99 -5.25 -1.72
CA GLY A 24 -8.81 -5.97 -2.19
C GLY A 24 -7.63 -5.03 -2.41
N THR A 25 -6.41 -5.57 -2.35
CA THR A 25 -5.21 -4.82 -2.69
C THR A 25 -4.18 -5.67 -3.42
N VAL A 26 -3.44 -5.03 -4.32
CA VAL A 26 -2.32 -5.62 -5.05
C VAL A 26 -1.19 -4.61 -5.18
N ASP A 27 0.05 -5.06 -4.94
CA ASP A 27 1.26 -4.29 -5.23
C ASP A 27 1.72 -4.62 -6.65
N VAL A 28 2.01 -3.59 -7.42
CA VAL A 28 2.42 -3.69 -8.83
C VAL A 28 3.71 -2.92 -9.02
N GLU A 29 4.63 -3.49 -9.78
CA GLU A 29 5.85 -2.84 -10.24
C GLU A 29 6.05 -3.18 -11.71
N ILE A 30 6.15 -2.16 -12.56
CA ILE A 30 6.25 -2.30 -14.02
C ILE A 30 7.55 -1.65 -14.50
N PRO A 31 8.40 -2.34 -15.26
CA PRO A 31 9.54 -1.74 -15.91
C PRO A 31 9.10 -0.59 -16.84
N VAL A 32 9.78 0.55 -16.76
CA VAL A 32 9.44 1.71 -17.61
C VAL A 32 9.54 1.34 -19.09
N ALA A 33 10.47 0.44 -19.44
CA ALA A 33 10.64 -0.04 -20.82
C ALA A 33 9.40 -0.80 -21.37
N GLU A 34 8.55 -1.31 -20.51
CA GLU A 34 7.29 -2.02 -20.89
C GLU A 34 6.09 -1.09 -21.01
N LEU A 35 6.24 0.16 -20.61
CA LEU A 35 5.14 1.12 -20.67
C LEU A 35 5.00 1.68 -22.10
N PRO A 36 3.77 1.76 -22.63
CA PRO A 36 3.52 2.43 -23.89
C PRO A 36 3.79 3.93 -23.72
N SER A 37 4.94 4.39 -24.20
CA SER A 37 5.31 5.81 -24.15
C SER A 37 5.58 6.34 -25.54
N THR A 38 4.98 7.49 -25.83
CA THR A 38 5.25 8.28 -27.04
C THR A 38 6.36 9.32 -26.79
N ALA A 39 6.73 9.54 -25.54
CA ALA A 39 7.77 10.48 -25.14
C ALA A 39 9.09 9.75 -24.81
N ALA A 40 10.22 10.41 -25.07
CA ALA A 40 11.50 9.89 -24.64
C ALA A 40 11.57 9.82 -23.11
N THR A 41 11.97 8.66 -22.59
CA THR A 41 12.19 8.49 -21.14
C THR A 41 13.38 9.36 -20.72
N PRO A 42 13.26 10.21 -19.68
CA PRO A 42 14.40 10.96 -19.15
C PRO A 42 15.56 10.05 -18.75
N ALA A 43 16.78 10.50 -18.93
CA ALA A 43 17.98 9.70 -18.65
C ALA A 43 18.14 9.34 -17.16
N ASP A 44 17.54 10.13 -16.28
CA ASP A 44 17.52 9.96 -14.83
C ASP A 44 16.24 9.30 -14.31
N ALA A 45 15.35 8.85 -15.19
CA ALA A 45 14.12 8.19 -14.79
C ALA A 45 14.41 6.89 -14.03
N ALA A 46 13.62 6.64 -12.98
CA ALA A 46 13.65 5.37 -12.29
C ALA A 46 13.33 4.21 -13.25
N PRO A 47 13.97 3.04 -13.09
CA PRO A 47 13.81 1.94 -14.04
C PRO A 47 12.42 1.29 -14.02
N THR A 48 11.66 1.51 -12.95
CA THR A 48 10.32 0.94 -12.76
C THR A 48 9.34 1.96 -12.20
N VAL A 49 8.05 1.76 -12.48
CA VAL A 49 6.94 2.45 -11.81
C VAL A 49 6.32 1.49 -10.82
N SER A 50 6.17 1.94 -9.58
CA SER A 50 5.66 1.15 -8.47
C SER A 50 4.40 1.78 -7.91
N PHE A 51 3.36 0.97 -7.67
CA PHE A 51 2.11 1.45 -7.11
C PHE A 51 1.37 0.33 -6.39
N ARG A 52 0.44 0.72 -5.52
CA ARG A 52 -0.51 -0.17 -4.88
C ARG A 52 -1.91 0.15 -5.37
N ILE A 53 -2.67 -0.86 -5.75
CA ILE A 53 -4.07 -0.72 -6.13
C ILE A 53 -4.93 -1.18 -4.97
N PHE A 54 -5.96 -0.38 -4.63
CA PHE A 54 -7.06 -0.74 -3.75
C PHE A 54 -8.34 -0.79 -4.58
N TYR A 55 -9.18 -1.81 -4.38
CA TYR A 55 -10.37 -2.02 -5.21
C TYR A 55 -11.46 -2.78 -4.46
N PRO A 56 -12.75 -2.61 -4.81
CA PRO A 56 -13.82 -3.46 -4.30
C PRO A 56 -13.58 -4.91 -4.69
N CYS A 57 -13.61 -5.83 -3.73
CA CYS A 57 -13.32 -7.24 -4.00
C CYS A 57 -14.43 -8.16 -3.51
N GLN A 58 -14.40 -9.38 -4.02
CA GLN A 58 -15.21 -10.48 -3.48
C GLN A 58 -14.63 -10.88 -2.12
N ASP A 59 -15.50 -10.95 -1.11
CA ASP A 59 -15.08 -11.29 0.25
C ASP A 59 -14.57 -12.73 0.34
N GLN A 60 -13.34 -12.89 0.81
CA GLN A 60 -12.65 -14.17 0.98
C GLN A 60 -12.25 -14.42 2.44
N LYS A 61 -13.06 -13.96 3.40
CA LYS A 61 -12.75 -13.96 4.84
C LYS A 61 -12.13 -15.24 5.37
N GLU A 62 -12.56 -16.39 4.91
CA GLU A 62 -12.06 -17.68 5.41
C GLU A 62 -10.62 -18.00 4.96
N SER A 63 -10.18 -17.45 3.83
CA SER A 63 -8.84 -17.69 3.25
C SER A 63 -7.95 -16.43 3.24
N ALA A 64 -8.49 -15.27 3.58
CA ALA A 64 -7.77 -14.00 3.54
C ALA A 64 -6.63 -13.95 4.56
N ARG A 65 -5.42 -13.70 4.08
CA ARG A 65 -4.29 -13.41 4.96
C ARG A 65 -4.23 -11.92 5.27
N PRO A 66 -3.91 -11.53 6.52
CA PRO A 66 -3.72 -10.13 6.87
C PRO A 66 -2.70 -9.46 5.94
N VAL A 67 -3.04 -8.30 5.43
CA VAL A 67 -2.16 -7.50 4.59
C VAL A 67 -1.32 -6.58 5.47
N ARG A 68 0.00 -6.69 5.35
CA ARG A 68 0.92 -5.79 6.06
C ARG A 68 0.80 -4.38 5.51
N TRP A 69 0.76 -3.39 6.41
CA TRP A 69 0.82 -1.99 6.04
C TRP A 69 2.09 -1.68 5.25
N ILE A 70 3.26 -2.07 5.80
CA ILE A 70 4.54 -2.00 5.11
C ILE A 70 4.82 -3.36 4.49
N PRO A 71 4.89 -3.48 3.14
CA PRO A 71 5.15 -4.74 2.46
C PRO A 71 6.59 -5.22 2.66
N SER A 72 6.85 -6.48 2.38
CA SER A 72 8.21 -7.02 2.32
C SER A 72 8.90 -6.60 1.00
N PRO A 73 10.21 -6.33 1.04
CA PRO A 73 11.10 -6.31 2.19
C PRO A 73 10.90 -5.04 3.04
N GLN A 74 10.67 -5.22 4.35
CA GLN A 74 10.31 -4.09 5.23
C GLN A 74 11.51 -3.22 5.64
N ARG A 75 12.70 -3.81 5.69
CA ARG A 75 13.92 -3.11 6.15
C ARG A 75 14.27 -1.86 5.32
N PRO A 76 14.29 -1.91 3.98
CA PRO A 76 14.54 -0.72 3.17
C PRO A 76 13.57 0.42 3.48
N ASN A 77 12.29 0.12 3.62
CA ASN A 77 11.27 1.11 3.96
C ASN A 77 11.55 1.76 5.33
N LEU A 78 11.87 0.97 6.35
CA LEU A 78 12.17 1.52 7.68
C LEU A 78 13.47 2.31 7.72
N SER A 79 14.51 1.85 7.02
CA SER A 79 15.75 2.61 6.87
C SER A 79 15.50 3.96 6.19
N ALA A 80 14.69 3.96 5.13
CA ALA A 80 14.33 5.17 4.41
C ALA A 80 13.54 6.16 5.29
N PHE A 81 12.58 5.69 6.08
CA PHE A 81 11.88 6.53 7.06
C PHE A 81 12.81 7.09 8.14
N ALA A 82 13.73 6.27 8.65
CA ALA A 82 14.69 6.75 9.64
C ALA A 82 15.61 7.85 9.08
N ARG A 83 16.04 7.71 7.82
CA ARG A 83 16.83 8.74 7.12
C ARG A 83 16.05 10.03 6.94
N LEU A 84 14.77 9.93 6.58
CA LEU A 84 13.90 11.08 6.44
C LEU A 84 13.75 11.86 7.77
N LEU A 85 13.75 11.15 8.90
CA LEU A 85 13.72 11.74 10.24
C LEU A 85 15.08 12.27 10.69
N GLY A 86 16.10 12.27 9.82
CA GLY A 86 17.42 12.84 10.08
C GLY A 86 18.46 11.85 10.61
N ALA A 87 18.17 10.56 10.67
CA ALA A 87 19.16 9.56 11.02
C ALA A 87 20.23 9.44 9.90
N ASN A 88 21.51 9.39 10.30
CA ASN A 88 22.55 9.08 9.32
C ASN A 88 22.42 7.64 8.82
N SER A 89 23.06 7.31 7.68
CA SER A 89 22.91 6.02 7.02
C SER A 89 23.24 4.82 7.93
N ARG A 90 24.30 4.93 8.74
CA ARG A 90 24.70 3.86 9.67
C ARG A 90 23.68 3.62 10.79
N ALA A 91 23.14 4.71 11.36
CA ALA A 91 22.12 4.61 12.40
C ALA A 91 20.81 4.07 11.82
N SER A 92 20.38 4.54 10.66
CA SER A 92 19.13 4.07 10.03
C SER A 92 19.20 2.58 9.64
N ASP A 93 20.33 2.13 9.12
CA ASP A 93 20.55 0.74 8.80
C ASP A 93 20.57 -0.13 10.06
N PHE A 94 21.24 0.32 11.12
CA PHE A 94 21.25 -0.37 12.42
C PHE A 94 19.82 -0.51 12.98
N PHE A 95 19.07 0.59 13.08
CA PHE A 95 17.69 0.54 13.58
C PHE A 95 16.76 -0.32 12.73
N SER A 96 17.01 -0.45 11.42
CA SER A 96 16.20 -1.30 10.55
C SER A 96 16.33 -2.79 10.83
N TYR A 97 17.33 -3.25 11.59
CA TYR A 97 17.50 -4.63 12.01
C TYR A 97 16.61 -5.01 13.20
N PHE A 98 16.19 -4.03 14.00
CA PHE A 98 15.36 -4.33 15.14
C PHE A 98 13.89 -4.49 14.72
N PRO A 99 13.22 -5.56 15.23
CA PRO A 99 11.78 -5.73 14.98
C PRO A 99 11.04 -4.50 15.52
N SER A 100 10.48 -3.73 14.60
CA SER A 100 9.62 -2.61 14.94
C SER A 100 8.18 -3.11 15.01
N ILE A 101 7.38 -2.52 15.90
CA ILE A 101 5.93 -2.74 15.92
C ILE A 101 5.30 -2.47 14.54
N LEU A 102 5.90 -1.59 13.74
CA LEU A 102 5.48 -1.26 12.38
C LEU A 102 5.50 -2.48 11.45
N TYR A 103 6.35 -3.49 11.70
CA TYR A 103 6.38 -4.72 10.91
C TYR A 103 5.08 -5.53 11.00
N TYR A 104 4.35 -5.37 12.08
CA TYR A 104 3.17 -6.19 12.37
C TYR A 104 1.86 -5.48 12.10
N ILE A 105 1.89 -4.16 11.87
CA ILE A 105 0.68 -3.39 11.54
C ILE A 105 0.06 -3.95 10.27
N THR A 106 -1.25 -4.17 10.30
CA THR A 106 -2.04 -4.65 9.17
C THR A 106 -3.10 -3.63 8.78
N ILE A 107 -3.49 -3.69 7.50
CA ILE A 107 -4.61 -2.94 6.95
C ILE A 107 -5.78 -3.88 6.72
N PRO A 108 -7.04 -3.41 6.81
CA PRO A 108 -8.25 -4.23 6.65
C PRO A 108 -8.55 -4.47 5.15
N ALA A 109 -7.56 -4.99 4.40
CA ALA A 109 -7.68 -5.33 3.00
C ALA A 109 -7.32 -6.79 2.75
N GLN A 110 -7.75 -7.35 1.65
CA GLN A 110 -7.47 -8.72 1.23
C GLN A 110 -6.49 -8.74 0.06
N ARG A 111 -5.37 -9.44 0.23
CA ARG A 111 -4.33 -9.49 -0.80
C ARG A 111 -4.79 -10.30 -2.01
N ASN A 112 -4.67 -9.71 -3.20
CA ASN A 112 -4.95 -10.35 -4.49
C ASN A 112 -6.35 -10.98 -4.57
N ALA A 113 -7.33 -10.43 -3.82
CA ALA A 113 -8.70 -10.91 -3.88
C ALA A 113 -9.32 -10.63 -5.27
N PRO A 114 -10.22 -11.48 -5.76
CA PRO A 114 -10.90 -11.24 -7.03
C PRO A 114 -11.68 -9.93 -7.03
N LEU A 115 -11.59 -9.19 -8.12
CA LEU A 115 -12.36 -7.96 -8.31
C LEU A 115 -13.86 -8.24 -8.20
N LEU A 116 -14.58 -7.41 -7.45
CA LEU A 116 -16.04 -7.43 -7.44
C LEU A 116 -16.58 -6.84 -8.73
N SER A 117 -17.59 -7.51 -9.32
CA SER A 117 -18.28 -6.97 -10.49
C SER A 117 -19.01 -5.67 -10.13
N PRO A 118 -18.83 -4.59 -10.92
CA PRO A 118 -19.51 -3.32 -10.62
C PRO A 118 -21.02 -3.45 -10.72
N PRO A 119 -21.79 -2.81 -9.83
CA PRO A 119 -23.26 -2.87 -9.83
C PRO A 119 -23.91 -2.04 -10.94
N THR A 120 -23.13 -1.26 -11.67
CA THR A 120 -23.64 -0.32 -12.67
C THR A 120 -23.79 -0.95 -14.04
N THR A 121 -24.73 -0.42 -14.84
CA THR A 121 -24.96 -0.82 -16.24
C THR A 121 -23.70 -0.71 -17.11
N ASN A 122 -22.80 0.23 -16.78
CA ASN A 122 -21.53 0.44 -17.50
C ASN A 122 -20.46 -0.62 -17.20
N LYS A 123 -20.68 -1.52 -16.22
CA LYS A 123 -19.77 -2.59 -15.81
C LYS A 123 -18.33 -2.13 -15.53
N ARG A 124 -18.14 -0.93 -15.02
CA ARG A 124 -16.83 -0.34 -14.70
C ARG A 124 -16.86 0.35 -13.35
N TRP A 125 -15.78 0.18 -12.58
CA TRP A 125 -15.52 0.99 -11.42
C TRP A 125 -14.81 2.28 -11.84
N PRO A 126 -15.14 3.44 -11.26
CA PRO A 126 -14.36 4.67 -11.45
C PRO A 126 -12.94 4.47 -10.91
N VAL A 127 -11.97 5.06 -11.59
CA VAL A 127 -10.55 4.97 -11.23
C VAL A 127 -10.07 6.32 -10.68
N MET A 128 -9.37 6.28 -9.56
CA MET A 128 -8.70 7.42 -8.95
C MET A 128 -7.19 7.14 -8.87
N ILE A 129 -6.38 8.07 -9.36
CA ILE A 129 -4.93 8.05 -9.16
C ILE A 129 -4.63 8.92 -7.95
N PHE A 130 -3.99 8.32 -6.95
CA PHE A 130 -3.58 9.01 -5.72
C PHE A 130 -2.07 9.27 -5.75
N SER A 131 -1.71 10.55 -5.72
CA SER A 131 -0.34 11.03 -5.62
C SER A 131 -0.08 11.50 -4.19
N HIS A 132 0.92 10.92 -3.53
CA HIS A 132 1.29 11.31 -2.16
C HIS A 132 2.05 12.64 -2.13
N GLY A 133 2.05 13.30 -0.97
CA GLY A 133 2.84 14.50 -0.72
C GLY A 133 4.30 14.18 -0.36
N LEU A 134 5.07 15.25 -0.11
CA LEU A 134 6.47 15.17 0.34
C LEU A 134 6.60 14.21 1.53
N ALA A 135 7.62 13.38 1.50
CA ALA A 135 7.88 12.35 2.51
C ALA A 135 6.83 11.23 2.60
N GLY A 136 5.82 11.24 1.74
CA GLY A 136 4.84 10.16 1.63
C GLY A 136 5.34 8.98 0.81
N ASN A 137 4.56 7.93 0.77
CA ASN A 137 4.67 6.83 -0.19
C ASN A 137 3.29 6.16 -0.34
N ARG A 138 3.18 5.19 -1.26
CA ARG A 138 1.95 4.44 -1.52
C ARG A 138 1.33 3.76 -0.29
N ASN A 139 2.12 3.49 0.76
CA ASN A 139 1.67 2.77 1.94
C ASN A 139 1.13 3.69 3.03
N LEU A 140 1.68 4.91 3.18
CA LEU A 140 1.29 5.84 4.25
C LEU A 140 -0.19 6.20 4.21
N TYR A 141 -0.76 6.29 3.01
CA TYR A 141 -2.16 6.66 2.79
C TYR A 141 -3.07 5.45 2.58
N SER A 142 -2.62 4.23 2.97
CA SER A 142 -3.39 3.00 2.76
C SER A 142 -4.81 3.06 3.32
N HIS A 143 -5.02 3.71 4.47
CA HIS A 143 -6.37 3.81 5.05
C HIS A 143 -7.26 4.76 4.25
N VAL A 144 -6.73 5.87 3.76
CA VAL A 144 -7.49 6.81 2.89
C VAL A 144 -7.83 6.13 1.57
N CYS A 145 -6.85 5.53 0.91
CA CYS A 145 -7.05 4.86 -0.37
C CYS A 145 -8.01 3.67 -0.26
N GLY A 146 -7.87 2.86 0.80
CA GLY A 146 -8.78 1.75 1.07
C GLY A 146 -10.18 2.20 1.43
N SER A 147 -10.33 3.32 2.19
CA SER A 147 -11.65 3.90 2.47
C SER A 147 -12.34 4.32 1.19
N MET A 148 -11.66 5.00 0.27
CA MET A 148 -12.24 5.36 -1.03
C MET A 148 -12.62 4.13 -1.85
N ALA A 149 -11.77 3.08 -1.84
CA ALA A 149 -12.08 1.83 -2.51
C ALA A 149 -13.31 1.13 -1.92
N SER A 150 -13.50 1.21 -0.60
CA SER A 150 -14.69 0.64 0.05
C SER A 150 -16.00 1.31 -0.36
N TYR A 151 -15.95 2.52 -0.91
CA TYR A 151 -17.11 3.21 -1.50
C TYR A 151 -17.27 2.96 -3.01
N GLY A 152 -16.47 2.08 -3.61
CA GLY A 152 -16.65 1.69 -5.01
C GLY A 152 -15.74 2.40 -6.00
N LEU A 153 -14.51 2.72 -5.59
CA LEU A 153 -13.47 3.22 -6.50
C LEU A 153 -12.34 2.18 -6.65
N VAL A 154 -11.68 2.18 -7.80
CA VAL A 154 -10.35 1.58 -7.95
C VAL A 154 -9.34 2.70 -7.72
N VAL A 155 -8.52 2.57 -6.68
CA VAL A 155 -7.55 3.60 -6.29
C VAL A 155 -6.15 3.11 -6.55
N ILE A 156 -5.39 3.85 -7.37
CA ILE A 156 -3.99 3.57 -7.70
C ILE A 156 -3.12 4.54 -6.90
N ALA A 157 -2.49 4.05 -5.83
CA ALA A 157 -1.56 4.83 -5.01
C ALA A 157 -0.14 4.64 -5.54
N MET A 158 0.45 5.70 -6.08
CA MET A 158 1.76 5.66 -6.73
C MET A 158 2.90 5.92 -5.74
N ASP A 159 4.11 5.43 -6.06
CA ASP A 159 5.36 5.88 -5.44
C ASP A 159 6.09 6.82 -6.39
N HIS A 160 6.45 7.99 -5.89
CA HIS A 160 7.37 8.89 -6.57
C HIS A 160 8.81 8.47 -6.25
N ARG A 161 9.62 8.22 -7.29
CA ARG A 161 11.02 7.81 -7.17
C ARG A 161 11.97 8.94 -7.57
N ASP A 162 11.59 10.16 -7.27
CA ASP A 162 12.30 11.41 -7.55
C ASP A 162 13.09 11.93 -6.33
N GLY A 163 13.20 11.13 -5.27
CA GLY A 163 13.84 11.51 -4.02
C GLY A 163 12.93 12.26 -3.04
N SER A 164 11.68 12.53 -3.40
CA SER A 164 10.70 13.19 -2.51
C SER A 164 10.09 12.23 -1.48
N SER A 165 10.33 10.93 -1.63
CA SER A 165 9.76 9.90 -0.78
C SER A 165 10.81 8.90 -0.27
N PRO A 166 10.55 8.26 0.88
CA PRO A 166 11.39 7.19 1.41
C PRO A 166 11.06 5.87 0.68
N VAL A 167 11.68 5.63 -0.45
CA VAL A 167 11.58 4.39 -1.24
C VAL A 167 12.96 3.90 -1.67
#